data_4c39f6f2f1f1a1700bd69198b8a16611
#
_entry.id   4c39f6f2f1f1a1700bd69198b8a16611
#
_cell.length_a   1.000
_cell.length_b   1.000
_cell.length_c   1.000
_cell.angle_alpha   90.00
_cell.angle_beta   90.00
_cell.angle_gamma   90.00
#
_symmetry.space_group_name_H-M   'P 1'
#
loop_
_entity.id
_entity.type
_entity.pdbx_description
1 polymer ?
#
loop_
_entity_poly.entity_id
_entity_poly.type
_entity_poly.pdbx_seq_one_letter_code
_entity_poly.pdbx_strand_id
1 'polypeptide(L)'
;MNTKKYLKYSFLPLVLMLGGLAFTACTDDIEGGKPVDEGAYDAVKRVDGMLLDVTSNKNESVIELRSDKYQTEVFFRLTKAPQKGVDVKIEVDPAYLETYNAEHGTEFQLFPAADVTIEREGKLLLAPDEIRSVGVGITLAAASELQEGVTYLLPLRATSSTEGITLSEKAQHAVYLVKDLRAQGDAYKGPDAVRNVCYFEVNDTNPLNALEFVLKDSGKLFFDDIILFSANINYNAETGRVYVLNNPNVQFLLDNNKQFLQPLRKRGMKVILGILGNHDAAGVAQLSDMGCREFAKELAAYCDAYNLDGVGFDDEYSTSPDLSNPWFTQWSYDAAARLCYETKKAMPDKTVMVYYLGGINSWMPSVDGIEPGMFVDYAVADYGGTAAPMQGMTVKQCSGMSIELNRGSGDSSESTARSKKEAGYGYYMFFALGHTTSLVNDFDDYRFQVGRCQSVARGLYDEELLMPEYYYKKNDATRYKLP
;
A
#
# COMPACT_ATOMS: atom_id res chain seq x y z
N MET A 1 66.81 14.33 -29.65
CA MET A 1 67.98 13.43 -29.81
C MET A 1 67.43 12.03 -29.63
N ASN A 2 67.13 11.39 -30.72
CA ASN A 2 67.79 10.24 -31.35
C ASN A 2 67.90 9.04 -30.38
N THR A 3 67.45 7.84 -30.68
CA THR A 3 67.32 7.13 -31.96
C THR A 3 66.56 5.82 -31.75
N LYS A 4 65.81 5.45 -32.81
CA LYS A 4 65.30 4.13 -33.15
C LYS A 4 66.35 3.03 -33.05
N LYS A 5 65.93 1.75 -32.79
CA LYS A 5 66.35 0.66 -33.68
C LYS A 5 65.43 -0.57 -33.56
N TYR A 6 65.02 -1.00 -34.71
CA TYR A 6 64.37 -2.26 -35.12
C TYR A 6 65.38 -3.42 -35.09
N LEU A 7 64.93 -4.67 -34.95
CA LEU A 7 65.28 -5.82 -35.81
C LEU A 7 64.47 -7.04 -35.30
N LYS A 8 63.58 -7.58 -36.09
CA LYS A 8 63.60 -8.52 -37.25
C LYS A 8 63.88 -9.99 -36.87
N TYR A 9 62.84 -10.74 -37.14
CA TYR A 9 62.67 -12.07 -37.67
C TYR A 9 63.82 -13.12 -37.52
N SER A 10 63.41 -14.32 -37.07
CA SER A 10 63.90 -15.58 -37.68
C SER A 10 62.89 -16.68 -37.55
N PHE A 11 62.57 -17.26 -38.65
CA PHE A 11 61.76 -18.44 -38.93
C PHE A 11 62.59 -19.71 -38.84
N LEU A 12 61.89 -20.86 -38.56
CA LEU A 12 62.17 -22.24 -39.04
C LEU A 12 62.81 -23.22 -38.04
N PRO A 13 62.52 -24.56 -38.23
CA PRO A 13 61.30 -25.28 -38.56
C PRO A 13 61.06 -26.52 -37.63
N LEU A 14 59.87 -27.01 -37.74
CA LEU A 14 59.33 -28.38 -37.74
C LEU A 14 60.29 -29.53 -37.52
N VAL A 15 60.07 -30.31 -36.47
CA VAL A 15 60.37 -31.76 -36.45
C VAL A 15 59.18 -32.49 -35.87
N LEU A 16 58.51 -33.25 -36.73
CA LEU A 16 57.54 -34.26 -36.38
C LEU A 16 58.24 -35.36 -35.53
N MET A 17 57.73 -35.59 -34.32
CA MET A 17 57.79 -36.93 -33.71
C MET A 17 56.39 -37.43 -33.40
N LEU A 18 55.96 -38.39 -34.24
CA LEU A 18 54.84 -39.25 -33.94
C LEU A 18 55.12 -40.03 -32.65
N GLY A 19 54.50 -39.62 -31.57
CA GLY A 19 54.29 -40.40 -30.37
C GLY A 19 52.82 -40.70 -30.24
N GLY A 20 52.44 -41.92 -30.67
CA GLY A 20 51.07 -42.36 -30.51
C GLY A 20 50.71 -42.52 -29.03
N LEU A 21 50.01 -41.53 -28.50
CA LEU A 21 49.19 -41.69 -27.30
C LEU A 21 47.77 -42.03 -27.81
N ALA A 22 47.44 -43.32 -27.71
CA ALA A 22 46.06 -43.77 -27.81
C ALA A 22 45.30 -43.06 -26.68
N PHE A 23 44.61 -41.98 -27.03
CA PHE A 23 43.46 -41.54 -26.28
C PHE A 23 42.39 -42.64 -26.51
N THR A 24 42.24 -43.54 -25.56
CA THR A 24 40.97 -44.21 -25.38
C THR A 24 39.99 -43.12 -25.04
N ALA A 25 39.33 -42.57 -26.06
CA ALA A 25 38.09 -41.88 -25.85
C ALA A 25 37.18 -42.94 -25.20
N CYS A 26 36.88 -42.75 -23.91
CA CYS A 26 35.67 -43.33 -23.37
C CYS A 26 34.54 -42.70 -24.20
N THR A 27 34.12 -43.41 -25.21
CA THR A 27 32.77 -43.28 -25.71
C THR A 27 31.87 -44.00 -24.69
N ASP A 28 31.81 -43.47 -23.45
CA ASP A 28 30.56 -43.57 -22.77
C ASP A 28 29.60 -42.79 -23.65
N ASP A 29 28.75 -43.52 -24.34
CA ASP A 29 27.55 -42.95 -24.88
C ASP A 29 26.99 -42.10 -23.75
N ILE A 30 27.01 -40.78 -23.93
CA ILE A 30 26.13 -39.90 -23.19
C ILE A 30 24.75 -40.41 -23.63
N GLU A 31 24.18 -41.37 -22.88
CA GLU A 31 22.77 -41.63 -22.95
C GLU A 31 22.14 -40.25 -22.74
N GLY A 32 21.77 -39.61 -23.83
CA GLY A 32 21.06 -38.38 -23.84
C GLY A 32 19.97 -38.54 -22.83
N GLY A 33 19.97 -37.74 -21.75
CA GLY A 33 19.02 -37.86 -20.66
C GLY A 33 17.67 -38.18 -21.25
N LYS A 34 16.90 -39.03 -20.61
CA LYS A 34 15.57 -39.48 -21.09
C LYS A 34 14.93 -38.32 -21.83
N PRO A 35 14.44 -38.51 -23.05
CA PRO A 35 13.79 -37.42 -23.79
C PRO A 35 12.91 -36.70 -22.83
N VAL A 36 13.14 -35.40 -22.68
CA VAL A 36 12.29 -34.58 -21.82
C VAL A 36 10.90 -34.89 -22.30
N ASP A 37 10.09 -35.46 -21.41
CA ASP A 37 8.68 -35.67 -21.70
C ASP A 37 8.06 -34.27 -21.83
N GLU A 38 8.08 -33.75 -23.08
CA GLU A 38 7.46 -32.47 -23.39
C GLU A 38 5.99 -32.48 -22.96
N GLY A 39 5.33 -33.66 -22.93
CA GLY A 39 4.01 -33.83 -22.35
C GLY A 39 3.96 -33.64 -20.84
N ALA A 40 5.08 -33.81 -20.13
CA ALA A 40 5.16 -33.44 -18.71
C ALA A 40 5.29 -31.91 -18.50
N TYR A 41 5.84 -31.19 -19.49
CA TYR A 41 5.85 -29.72 -19.52
C TYR A 41 4.61 -29.14 -20.22
N ASP A 42 3.97 -29.86 -21.09
CA ASP A 42 2.59 -29.64 -21.56
C ASP A 42 1.56 -29.86 -20.44
N ALA A 43 2.00 -30.33 -19.28
CA ALA A 43 1.17 -30.60 -18.10
C ALA A 43 0.66 -29.32 -17.42
N VAL A 44 0.96 -28.13 -17.88
CA VAL A 44 0.09 -26.94 -17.62
C VAL A 44 -1.12 -27.03 -18.59
N LYS A 45 -1.77 -28.20 -18.65
CA LYS A 45 -3.13 -28.36 -19.20
C LYS A 45 -4.18 -27.68 -18.34
N ARG A 46 -3.82 -27.34 -17.11
CA ARG A 46 -4.66 -26.67 -16.16
C ARG A 46 -4.81 -25.20 -16.57
N VAL A 47 -6.04 -24.78 -16.74
CA VAL A 47 -6.40 -23.39 -16.95
C VAL A 47 -6.98 -22.88 -15.63
N ASP A 48 -6.23 -22.02 -14.96
CA ASP A 48 -6.67 -21.42 -13.71
C ASP A 48 -7.45 -20.13 -13.97
N GLY A 49 -8.57 -20.00 -13.27
CA GLY A 49 -9.42 -18.82 -13.33
C GLY A 49 -9.32 -17.98 -12.06
N MET A 50 -9.55 -16.67 -12.19
CA MET A 50 -9.53 -15.71 -11.09
C MET A 50 -10.60 -14.66 -11.30
N LEU A 51 -11.33 -14.32 -10.22
CA LEU A 51 -12.28 -13.21 -10.18
C LEU A 51 -11.59 -11.95 -9.65
N LEU A 52 -11.71 -10.84 -10.38
CA LEU A 52 -11.01 -9.58 -10.07
C LEU A 52 -11.95 -8.38 -10.21
N ASP A 53 -11.74 -7.37 -9.39
CA ASP A 53 -12.36 -6.05 -9.56
C ASP A 53 -11.77 -5.32 -10.78
N VAL A 54 -12.60 -4.67 -11.58
CA VAL A 54 -12.19 -4.00 -12.83
C VAL A 54 -11.31 -2.78 -12.56
N THR A 55 -11.57 -2.05 -11.49
CA THR A 55 -10.89 -0.79 -11.18
C THR A 55 -9.53 -1.02 -10.54
N SER A 56 -9.49 -1.89 -9.54
CA SER A 56 -8.26 -2.17 -8.78
C SER A 56 -7.40 -3.28 -9.41
N ASN A 57 -7.98 -4.12 -10.27
CA ASN A 57 -7.40 -5.36 -10.79
C ASN A 57 -6.97 -6.32 -9.66
N LYS A 58 -7.65 -6.25 -8.52
CA LYS A 58 -7.40 -7.07 -7.34
C LYS A 58 -8.58 -8.00 -7.07
N ASN A 59 -8.33 -9.09 -6.37
CA ASN A 59 -9.39 -9.95 -5.85
C ASN A 59 -9.80 -9.57 -4.42
N GLU A 60 -9.16 -8.57 -3.82
CA GLU A 60 -9.52 -8.00 -2.54
C GLU A 60 -9.40 -6.48 -2.59
N SER A 61 -10.42 -5.76 -2.14
CA SER A 61 -10.47 -4.29 -2.18
C SER A 61 -11.31 -3.74 -1.04
N VAL A 62 -10.93 -2.55 -0.55
CA VAL A 62 -11.72 -1.82 0.44
C VAL A 62 -12.70 -0.90 -0.29
N ILE A 63 -13.97 -0.96 0.07
CA ILE A 63 -15.02 -0.04 -0.38
C ILE A 63 -15.35 0.92 0.76
N GLU A 64 -15.12 2.21 0.53
CA GLU A 64 -15.58 3.30 1.39
C GLU A 64 -16.94 3.79 0.86
N LEU A 65 -18.04 3.39 1.51
CA LEU A 65 -19.37 3.89 1.17
C LEU A 65 -19.48 5.36 1.60
N ARG A 66 -19.47 6.27 0.62
CA ARG A 66 -19.60 7.72 0.83
C ARG A 66 -20.99 8.24 0.42
N SER A 67 -21.83 7.38 -0.13
CA SER A 67 -23.22 7.66 -0.53
C SER A 67 -24.06 6.41 -0.38
N ASP A 68 -25.39 6.54 -0.53
CA ASP A 68 -26.34 5.43 -0.39
C ASP A 68 -26.22 4.37 -1.50
N LYS A 69 -25.36 4.61 -2.48
CA LYS A 69 -25.13 3.67 -3.58
C LYS A 69 -23.66 3.70 -4.00
N TYR A 70 -23.07 2.50 -4.11
CA TYR A 70 -21.74 2.30 -4.70
C TYR A 70 -21.84 1.33 -5.87
N GLN A 71 -21.07 1.56 -6.92
CA GLN A 71 -21.05 0.70 -8.11
C GLN A 71 -19.62 0.37 -8.47
N THR A 72 -19.38 -0.90 -8.75
CA THR A 72 -18.13 -1.41 -9.29
C THR A 72 -18.44 -2.51 -10.30
N GLU A 73 -17.42 -3.09 -10.91
CA GLU A 73 -17.52 -4.23 -11.80
C GLU A 73 -16.48 -5.27 -11.44
N VAL A 74 -16.82 -6.54 -11.60
CA VAL A 74 -15.88 -7.64 -11.54
C VAL A 74 -15.73 -8.30 -12.90
N PHE A 75 -14.57 -8.85 -13.20
CA PHE A 75 -14.30 -9.63 -14.40
C PHE A 75 -13.59 -10.94 -14.07
N PHE A 76 -13.72 -11.90 -14.96
CA PHE A 76 -13.08 -13.18 -14.83
C PHE A 76 -11.85 -13.24 -15.74
N ARG A 77 -10.72 -13.69 -15.22
CA ARG A 77 -9.47 -13.84 -15.95
C ARG A 77 -8.96 -15.25 -15.87
N LEU A 78 -8.46 -15.77 -17.01
CA LEU A 78 -7.81 -17.08 -17.13
C LEU A 78 -6.30 -16.91 -17.30
N THR A 79 -5.55 -17.90 -16.84
CA THR A 79 -4.09 -17.98 -17.06
C THR A 79 -3.72 -18.30 -18.50
N LYS A 80 -4.64 -18.90 -19.26
CA LYS A 80 -4.46 -19.28 -20.67
C LYS A 80 -5.78 -19.11 -21.43
N ALA A 81 -5.70 -18.68 -22.68
CA ALA A 81 -6.87 -18.54 -23.54
C ALA A 81 -7.54 -19.90 -23.80
N PRO A 82 -8.87 -20.02 -23.58
CA PRO A 82 -9.61 -21.25 -23.81
C PRO A 82 -9.97 -21.39 -25.28
N GLN A 83 -10.02 -22.64 -25.78
CA GLN A 83 -10.44 -22.90 -27.16
C GLN A 83 -11.97 -22.81 -27.35
N LYS A 84 -12.73 -22.82 -26.28
CA LYS A 84 -14.19 -22.74 -26.26
C LYS A 84 -14.63 -21.69 -25.27
N GLY A 85 -15.83 -21.18 -25.43
CA GLY A 85 -16.44 -20.26 -24.47
C GLY A 85 -16.49 -20.88 -23.07
N VAL A 86 -16.23 -20.05 -22.04
CA VAL A 86 -16.27 -20.45 -20.63
C VAL A 86 -17.44 -19.79 -19.95
N ASP A 87 -18.39 -20.60 -19.49
CA ASP A 87 -19.52 -20.13 -18.69
C ASP A 87 -19.10 -19.93 -17.23
N VAL A 88 -19.36 -18.75 -16.70
CA VAL A 88 -19.07 -18.39 -15.31
C VAL A 88 -20.33 -17.84 -14.64
N LYS A 89 -20.56 -18.25 -13.40
CA LYS A 89 -21.62 -17.72 -12.54
C LYS A 89 -20.95 -17.03 -11.36
N ILE A 90 -21.39 -15.80 -11.08
CA ILE A 90 -20.95 -15.01 -9.93
C ILE A 90 -22.12 -14.87 -8.95
N GLU A 91 -21.86 -15.13 -7.68
CA GLU A 91 -22.89 -15.00 -6.62
C GLU A 91 -22.23 -14.56 -5.31
N VAL A 92 -23.02 -14.05 -4.37
CA VAL A 92 -22.55 -13.78 -3.01
C VAL A 92 -22.35 -15.11 -2.30
N ASP A 93 -21.22 -15.30 -1.61
CA ASP A 93 -20.87 -16.52 -0.87
C ASP A 93 -20.77 -16.23 0.66
N PRO A 94 -21.87 -16.22 1.39
CA PRO A 94 -21.84 -15.94 2.82
C PRO A 94 -21.00 -16.94 3.64
N ALA A 95 -20.83 -18.16 3.15
CA ALA A 95 -20.09 -19.20 3.87
C ALA A 95 -18.58 -18.88 3.95
N TYR A 96 -18.06 -18.05 3.03
CA TYR A 96 -16.66 -17.67 3.02
C TYR A 96 -16.25 -16.75 4.20
N LEU A 97 -17.22 -16.12 4.90
CA LEU A 97 -16.95 -15.22 6.03
C LEU A 97 -16.12 -15.88 7.14
N GLU A 98 -16.48 -17.10 7.55
CA GLU A 98 -15.77 -17.81 8.62
C GLU A 98 -14.33 -18.15 8.20
N THR A 99 -14.15 -18.62 6.98
CA THR A 99 -12.83 -18.92 6.40
C THR A 99 -11.95 -17.68 6.36
N TYR A 100 -12.50 -16.56 5.86
CA TYR A 100 -11.77 -15.30 5.77
C TYR A 100 -11.35 -14.75 7.13
N ASN A 101 -12.30 -14.70 8.09
CA ASN A 101 -12.02 -14.23 9.45
C ASN A 101 -10.96 -15.11 10.15
N ALA A 102 -11.02 -16.42 9.99
CA ALA A 102 -10.03 -17.33 10.55
C ALA A 102 -8.64 -17.17 9.92
N GLU A 103 -8.56 -16.94 8.60
CA GLU A 103 -7.28 -16.76 7.87
C GLU A 103 -6.59 -15.44 8.28
N HIS A 104 -7.37 -14.36 8.48
CA HIS A 104 -6.85 -13.02 8.78
C HIS A 104 -6.86 -12.66 10.27
N GLY A 105 -7.49 -13.48 11.11
CA GLY A 105 -7.64 -13.17 12.54
C GLY A 105 -8.58 -12.00 12.81
N THR A 106 -9.59 -11.80 11.94
CA THR A 106 -10.54 -10.69 11.99
C THR A 106 -11.92 -11.15 12.51
N GLU A 107 -12.78 -10.19 12.87
CA GLU A 107 -14.17 -10.41 13.31
C GLU A 107 -15.14 -9.62 12.43
N PHE A 108 -14.91 -9.59 11.11
CA PHE A 108 -15.79 -8.90 10.19
C PHE A 108 -17.19 -9.50 10.18
N GLN A 109 -18.17 -8.66 9.90
CA GLN A 109 -19.56 -9.06 9.71
C GLN A 109 -19.89 -9.18 8.23
N LEU A 110 -20.89 -9.99 7.88
CA LEU A 110 -21.32 -10.10 6.49
C LEU A 110 -22.07 -8.84 6.06
N PHE A 111 -21.71 -8.31 4.89
CA PHE A 111 -22.48 -7.23 4.25
C PHE A 111 -23.88 -7.76 3.87
N PRO A 112 -24.98 -7.01 4.12
CA PRO A 112 -26.34 -7.48 3.85
C PRO A 112 -26.52 -7.88 2.39
N ALA A 113 -26.78 -9.15 2.13
CA ALA A 113 -26.93 -9.67 0.77
C ALA A 113 -28.15 -9.05 0.03
N ALA A 114 -29.16 -8.59 0.77
CA ALA A 114 -30.33 -7.89 0.21
C ALA A 114 -29.98 -6.54 -0.42
N ASP A 115 -28.86 -5.96 0.00
CA ASP A 115 -28.36 -4.67 -0.50
C ASP A 115 -27.39 -4.83 -1.68
N VAL A 116 -27.16 -6.06 -2.16
CA VAL A 116 -26.26 -6.36 -3.27
C VAL A 116 -27.08 -6.72 -4.53
N THR A 117 -26.80 -6.02 -5.61
CA THR A 117 -27.35 -6.36 -6.94
C THR A 117 -26.21 -6.73 -7.88
N ILE A 118 -26.28 -7.91 -8.48
CA ILE A 118 -25.34 -8.38 -9.49
C ILE A 118 -26.03 -8.37 -10.85
N GLU A 119 -25.47 -7.63 -11.80
CA GLU A 119 -26.02 -7.54 -13.15
C GLU A 119 -26.09 -8.92 -13.83
N ARG A 120 -27.01 -9.08 -14.77
CA ARG A 120 -27.20 -10.31 -15.57
C ARG A 120 -27.34 -11.56 -14.70
N GLU A 121 -27.90 -11.41 -13.49
CA GLU A 121 -27.96 -12.49 -12.49
C GLU A 121 -26.58 -13.15 -12.22
N GLY A 122 -25.49 -12.41 -12.40
CA GLY A 122 -24.14 -12.91 -12.26
C GLY A 122 -23.63 -13.80 -13.39
N LYS A 123 -24.39 -13.93 -14.48
CA LYS A 123 -23.99 -14.77 -15.64
C LYS A 123 -22.96 -14.01 -16.50
N LEU A 124 -21.90 -14.71 -16.83
CA LEU A 124 -20.78 -14.20 -17.58
C LEU A 124 -20.28 -15.26 -18.56
N LEU A 125 -20.02 -14.88 -19.79
CA LEU A 125 -19.39 -15.71 -20.82
C LEU A 125 -18.04 -15.10 -21.17
N LEU A 126 -16.97 -15.90 -21.04
CA LEU A 126 -15.67 -15.56 -21.58
C LEU A 126 -15.57 -16.18 -22.98
N ALA A 127 -15.27 -15.36 -23.98
CA ALA A 127 -15.22 -15.80 -25.36
C ALA A 127 -14.02 -16.74 -25.63
N PRO A 128 -14.08 -17.60 -26.68
CA PRO A 128 -12.92 -18.36 -27.12
C PRO A 128 -11.74 -17.42 -27.43
N ASP A 129 -10.53 -17.90 -27.21
CA ASP A 129 -9.26 -17.20 -27.46
C ASP A 129 -9.04 -15.92 -26.62
N GLU A 130 -9.97 -15.58 -25.72
CA GLU A 130 -9.85 -14.46 -24.77
C GLU A 130 -9.39 -14.97 -23.39
N ILE A 131 -8.55 -14.20 -22.71
CA ILE A 131 -8.13 -14.50 -21.33
C ILE A 131 -8.87 -13.64 -20.29
N ARG A 132 -9.64 -12.67 -20.73
CA ARG A 132 -10.39 -11.75 -19.88
C ARG A 132 -11.81 -11.59 -20.37
N SER A 133 -12.76 -11.70 -19.47
CA SER A 133 -14.17 -11.44 -19.76
C SER A 133 -14.49 -9.94 -19.80
N VAL A 134 -15.67 -9.62 -20.29
CA VAL A 134 -16.32 -8.31 -19.99
C VAL A 134 -16.64 -8.21 -18.50
N GLY A 135 -16.79 -6.98 -18.00
CA GLY A 135 -17.19 -6.75 -16.61
C GLY A 135 -18.64 -7.13 -16.33
N VAL A 136 -18.92 -7.49 -15.09
CA VAL A 136 -20.27 -7.64 -14.53
C VAL A 136 -20.45 -6.60 -13.47
N GLY A 137 -21.46 -5.75 -13.60
CA GLY A 137 -21.75 -4.68 -12.64
C GLY A 137 -22.20 -5.24 -11.29
N ILE A 138 -21.63 -4.68 -10.22
CA ILE A 138 -22.00 -4.94 -8.84
C ILE A 138 -22.46 -3.62 -8.24
N THR A 139 -23.69 -3.58 -7.74
CA THR A 139 -24.24 -2.43 -7.03
C THR A 139 -24.45 -2.79 -5.57
N LEU A 140 -23.89 -1.98 -4.68
CA LEU A 140 -24.16 -1.99 -3.25
C LEU A 140 -25.11 -0.84 -2.95
N ALA A 141 -26.27 -1.15 -2.39
CA ALA A 141 -27.20 -0.17 -1.84
C ALA A 141 -27.05 -0.18 -0.32
N ALA A 142 -26.83 0.96 0.29
CA ALA A 142 -26.77 1.04 1.75
C ALA A 142 -28.17 1.30 2.32
N ALA A 143 -29.12 0.39 2.00
CA ALA A 143 -30.51 0.46 2.44
C ALA A 143 -30.69 -0.07 3.87
N SER A 144 -29.90 -1.09 4.26
CA SER A 144 -29.83 -1.60 5.62
C SER A 144 -29.06 -0.66 6.54
N GLU A 145 -29.38 -0.69 7.82
CA GLU A 145 -28.63 0.03 8.85
C GLU A 145 -27.27 -0.65 9.06
N LEU A 146 -26.19 0.08 8.74
CA LEU A 146 -24.82 -0.35 8.97
C LEU A 146 -24.29 0.33 10.23
N GLN A 147 -23.53 -0.42 11.03
CA GLN A 147 -22.96 0.09 12.28
C GLN A 147 -21.69 0.92 12.01
N GLU A 148 -21.59 2.09 12.64
CA GLU A 148 -20.39 2.92 12.56
C GLU A 148 -19.14 2.17 13.08
N GLY A 149 -18.04 2.26 12.33
CA GLY A 149 -16.76 1.65 12.71
C GLY A 149 -16.66 0.14 12.48
N VAL A 150 -17.71 -0.50 11.95
CA VAL A 150 -17.69 -1.92 11.58
C VAL A 150 -17.25 -2.07 10.13
N THR A 151 -16.35 -3.02 9.88
CA THR A 151 -16.01 -3.47 8.53
C THR A 151 -16.86 -4.68 8.17
N TYR A 152 -17.52 -4.62 7.03
CA TYR A 152 -18.37 -5.69 6.51
C TYR A 152 -17.66 -6.41 5.36
N LEU A 153 -17.75 -7.75 5.35
CA LEU A 153 -17.24 -8.58 4.28
C LEU A 153 -18.33 -8.83 3.24
N LEU A 154 -18.06 -8.52 1.98
CA LEU A 154 -18.86 -8.95 0.82
C LEU A 154 -18.02 -9.89 -0.03
N PRO A 155 -18.14 -11.20 0.14
CA PRO A 155 -17.44 -12.17 -0.70
C PRO A 155 -18.30 -12.51 -1.92
N LEU A 156 -17.76 -12.28 -3.10
CA LEU A 156 -18.32 -12.73 -4.37
C LEU A 156 -17.56 -13.95 -4.84
N ARG A 157 -18.25 -15.00 -5.23
CA ARG A 157 -17.67 -16.25 -5.71
C ARG A 157 -18.00 -16.49 -7.18
N ALA A 158 -16.97 -16.82 -7.95
CA ALA A 158 -17.12 -17.34 -9.31
C ALA A 158 -17.17 -18.87 -9.30
N THR A 159 -18.08 -19.44 -10.06
CA THR A 159 -18.14 -20.88 -10.36
C THR A 159 -18.17 -21.07 -11.87
N SER A 160 -17.63 -22.18 -12.37
CA SER A 160 -17.69 -22.53 -13.79
C SER A 160 -18.07 -24.00 -13.95
N SER A 161 -19.01 -24.27 -14.85
CA SER A 161 -19.38 -25.61 -15.28
C SER A 161 -18.54 -26.10 -16.47
N THR A 162 -17.69 -25.25 -17.03
CA THR A 162 -16.87 -25.57 -18.20
C THR A 162 -15.72 -26.51 -17.79
N GLU A 163 -15.63 -27.66 -18.45
CA GLU A 163 -14.59 -28.65 -18.18
C GLU A 163 -13.18 -28.09 -18.46
N GLY A 164 -12.22 -28.41 -17.59
CA GLY A 164 -10.83 -28.00 -17.72
C GLY A 164 -10.51 -26.64 -17.08
N ILE A 165 -11.50 -25.93 -16.53
CA ILE A 165 -11.29 -24.71 -15.75
C ILE A 165 -11.13 -25.06 -14.27
N THR A 166 -10.06 -24.58 -13.66
CA THR A 166 -9.79 -24.77 -12.22
C THR A 166 -9.91 -23.44 -11.48
N LEU A 167 -10.59 -23.47 -10.35
CA LEU A 167 -10.72 -22.34 -9.45
C LEU A 167 -10.18 -22.74 -8.08
N SER A 168 -9.07 -22.14 -7.64
CA SER A 168 -8.64 -22.29 -6.26
C SER A 168 -9.55 -21.48 -5.34
N GLU A 169 -9.64 -21.85 -4.07
CA GLU A 169 -10.52 -21.19 -3.11
C GLU A 169 -10.28 -19.68 -3.06
N LYS A 170 -9.05 -19.25 -3.01
CA LYS A 170 -8.70 -17.83 -3.00
C LYS A 170 -8.96 -17.12 -4.35
N ALA A 171 -8.68 -17.78 -5.46
CA ALA A 171 -8.81 -17.17 -6.78
C ALA A 171 -10.27 -17.08 -7.28
N GLN A 172 -11.15 -17.95 -6.79
CA GLN A 172 -12.58 -17.92 -7.14
C GLN A 172 -13.33 -16.76 -6.45
N HIS A 173 -12.76 -16.16 -5.38
CA HIS A 173 -13.39 -15.07 -4.65
C HIS A 173 -12.86 -13.70 -5.07
N ALA A 174 -13.77 -12.74 -5.23
CA ALA A 174 -13.49 -11.32 -5.13
C ALA A 174 -14.11 -10.82 -3.82
N VAL A 175 -13.27 -10.29 -2.93
CA VAL A 175 -13.65 -9.89 -1.59
C VAL A 175 -13.67 -8.38 -1.48
N TYR A 176 -14.77 -7.82 -1.01
CA TYR A 176 -14.87 -6.41 -0.68
C TYR A 176 -15.01 -6.22 0.83
N LEU A 177 -14.13 -5.38 1.38
CA LEU A 177 -14.16 -4.93 2.77
C LEU A 177 -14.88 -3.59 2.80
N VAL A 178 -16.15 -3.60 3.20
CA VAL A 178 -17.06 -2.45 3.07
C VAL A 178 -17.12 -1.68 4.39
N LYS A 179 -16.82 -0.38 4.34
CA LYS A 179 -16.91 0.55 5.48
C LYS A 179 -17.95 1.63 5.20
N ASP A 180 -18.88 1.84 6.13
CA ASP A 180 -19.84 2.95 6.01
C ASP A 180 -19.22 4.26 6.50
N LEU A 181 -18.91 5.15 5.58
CA LEU A 181 -18.33 6.45 5.84
C LEU A 181 -19.24 7.61 5.39
N ARG A 182 -20.54 7.36 5.20
CA ARG A 182 -21.52 8.37 4.75
C ARG A 182 -21.64 9.54 5.70
N ALA A 183 -21.51 9.29 7.01
CA ALA A 183 -21.53 10.32 8.04
C ALA A 183 -20.20 11.09 8.18
N GLN A 184 -19.14 10.68 7.47
CA GLN A 184 -17.77 11.22 7.58
C GLN A 184 -17.37 11.93 6.28
N GLY A 185 -18.16 12.90 5.85
CA GLY A 185 -18.04 13.49 4.52
C GLY A 185 -17.10 14.69 4.39
N ASP A 186 -16.61 15.29 5.48
CA ASP A 186 -15.95 16.61 5.44
C ASP A 186 -14.60 16.61 4.69
N ALA A 187 -13.78 15.57 4.84
CA ALA A 187 -12.52 15.44 4.10
C ALA A 187 -12.70 14.90 2.68
N TYR A 188 -13.79 14.21 2.39
CA TYR A 188 -13.99 13.57 1.10
C TYR A 188 -14.33 14.57 0.00
N LYS A 189 -13.45 14.68 -0.99
CA LYS A 189 -13.52 15.62 -2.12
C LYS A 189 -13.94 14.96 -3.46
N GLY A 190 -14.31 13.68 -3.42
CA GLY A 190 -14.71 12.90 -4.59
C GLY A 190 -13.74 11.77 -4.95
N PRO A 191 -14.13 10.82 -5.82
CA PRO A 191 -13.36 9.62 -6.10
C PRO A 191 -12.08 9.88 -6.91
N ASP A 192 -12.04 10.99 -7.64
CA ASP A 192 -10.91 11.37 -8.49
C ASP A 192 -10.08 12.53 -7.92
N ALA A 193 -10.44 13.01 -6.73
CA ALA A 193 -9.69 14.08 -6.08
C ALA A 193 -8.35 13.57 -5.57
N VAL A 194 -7.31 14.38 -5.73
CA VAL A 194 -6.00 14.13 -5.11
C VAL A 194 -6.15 14.21 -3.59
N ARG A 195 -5.59 13.27 -2.86
CA ARG A 195 -5.61 13.21 -1.39
C ARG A 195 -4.34 13.86 -0.82
N ASN A 196 -4.52 14.69 0.20
CA ASN A 196 -3.42 15.33 0.89
C ASN A 196 -3.06 14.58 2.17
N VAL A 197 -1.86 14.03 2.21
CA VAL A 197 -1.28 13.31 3.35
C VAL A 197 -0.42 14.28 4.15
N CYS A 198 -0.65 14.39 5.46
CA CYS A 198 0.14 15.25 6.32
C CYS A 198 0.84 14.46 7.43
N TYR A 199 2.17 14.49 7.45
CA TYR A 199 2.99 13.97 8.53
C TYR A 199 3.12 15.04 9.61
N PHE A 200 2.62 14.74 10.80
CA PHE A 200 2.72 15.60 11.97
C PHE A 200 3.87 15.18 12.87
N GLU A 201 4.82 16.08 13.09
CA GLU A 201 5.82 15.97 14.15
C GLU A 201 5.14 16.07 15.52
N VAL A 202 4.58 14.97 16.01
CA VAL A 202 3.78 14.96 17.23
C VAL A 202 4.56 15.27 18.51
N ASN A 203 5.90 15.34 18.42
CA ASN A 203 6.73 15.84 19.51
C ASN A 203 6.49 17.32 19.78
N ASP A 204 6.15 18.10 18.77
CA ASP A 204 6.03 19.55 18.83
C ASP A 204 4.64 20.07 18.48
N THR A 205 3.88 19.34 17.67
CA THR A 205 2.64 19.85 17.08
C THR A 205 1.42 19.00 17.40
N ASN A 206 0.26 19.62 17.26
CA ASN A 206 -1.03 19.00 17.52
C ASN A 206 -1.72 18.65 16.19
N PRO A 207 -2.04 17.38 15.92
CA PRO A 207 -2.66 16.97 14.66
C PRO A 207 -4.05 17.60 14.43
N LEU A 208 -4.72 18.11 15.47
CA LEU A 208 -5.99 18.84 15.33
C LEU A 208 -5.86 20.11 14.47
N ASN A 209 -4.65 20.65 14.26
CA ASN A 209 -4.43 21.76 13.35
C ASN A 209 -4.85 21.44 11.91
N ALA A 210 -4.88 20.19 11.51
CA ALA A 210 -5.40 19.79 10.20
C ALA A 210 -6.88 20.16 9.97
N LEU A 211 -7.67 20.26 11.05
CA LEU A 211 -9.09 20.62 10.99
C LEU A 211 -9.34 22.09 10.62
N GLU A 212 -8.33 22.95 10.77
CA GLU A 212 -8.43 24.39 10.46
C GLU A 212 -8.17 24.68 8.96
N PHE A 213 -7.73 23.67 8.17
CA PHE A 213 -7.50 23.82 6.74
C PHE A 213 -8.75 23.45 5.95
N VAL A 214 -9.56 24.45 5.65
CA VAL A 214 -10.88 24.29 5.02
C VAL A 214 -10.86 24.96 3.65
N LEU A 215 -11.30 24.26 2.61
CA LEU A 215 -11.54 24.77 1.27
C LEU A 215 -12.74 25.73 1.31
N LYS A 216 -12.57 26.90 0.72
CA LYS A 216 -13.47 28.05 0.89
C LYS A 216 -14.87 27.82 0.31
N ASP A 217 -14.95 27.25 -0.87
CA ASP A 217 -16.19 27.15 -1.62
C ASP A 217 -16.96 25.86 -1.30
N SER A 218 -16.25 24.73 -1.21
CA SER A 218 -16.86 23.42 -0.91
C SER A 218 -17.05 23.18 0.59
N GLY A 219 -16.33 23.89 1.46
CA GLY A 219 -16.29 23.63 2.90
C GLY A 219 -15.60 22.33 3.28
N LYS A 220 -14.95 21.65 2.32
CA LYS A 220 -14.23 20.41 2.57
C LYS A 220 -12.90 20.65 3.27
N LEU A 221 -12.44 19.63 4.02
CA LEU A 221 -11.12 19.68 4.64
C LEU A 221 -10.03 19.45 3.59
N PHE A 222 -8.94 20.20 3.70
CA PHE A 222 -7.81 20.11 2.77
C PHE A 222 -7.04 18.81 2.93
N PHE A 223 -6.76 18.40 4.18
CA PHE A 223 -6.06 17.15 4.47
C PHE A 223 -7.00 15.95 4.53
N ASP A 224 -6.52 14.80 4.08
CA ASP A 224 -7.24 13.53 4.02
C ASP A 224 -6.66 12.47 4.97
N ASP A 225 -5.34 12.35 5.01
CA ASP A 225 -4.64 11.35 5.81
C ASP A 225 -3.66 12.04 6.75
N ILE A 226 -3.73 11.71 8.03
CA ILE A 226 -2.89 12.28 9.10
C ILE A 226 -1.96 11.18 9.60
N ILE A 227 -0.66 11.39 9.39
CA ILE A 227 0.36 10.46 9.85
C ILE A 227 0.90 10.97 11.19
N LEU A 228 0.74 10.17 12.25
CA LEU A 228 1.34 10.45 13.55
C LEU A 228 2.83 10.09 13.48
N PHE A 229 3.69 11.06 13.32
CA PHE A 229 5.12 10.86 13.13
C PHE A 229 5.89 11.19 14.42
N SER A 230 6.42 10.16 15.10
CA SER A 230 6.27 8.75 14.82
C SER A 230 6.36 7.89 16.08
N ALA A 231 5.75 6.72 16.03
CA ALA A 231 6.17 5.60 16.85
C ALA A 231 7.42 4.96 16.23
N ASN A 232 8.07 4.07 16.97
CA ASN A 232 9.30 3.45 16.53
C ASN A 232 9.21 1.92 16.55
N ILE A 233 10.00 1.28 15.69
CA ILE A 233 10.27 -0.14 15.77
C ILE A 233 11.51 -0.37 16.63
N ASN A 234 11.39 -1.17 17.70
CA ASN A 234 12.49 -1.45 18.62
C ASN A 234 12.55 -2.94 18.97
N TYR A 235 13.71 -3.38 19.44
CA TYR A 235 13.93 -4.72 19.97
C TYR A 235 14.15 -4.68 21.48
N ASN A 236 13.45 -5.56 22.20
CA ASN A 236 13.64 -5.75 23.63
C ASN A 236 14.41 -7.05 23.87
N ALA A 237 15.66 -6.94 24.29
CA ALA A 237 16.54 -8.09 24.56
C ALA A 237 16.09 -8.95 25.75
N GLU A 238 15.35 -8.38 26.72
CA GLU A 238 14.86 -9.14 27.88
C GLU A 238 13.68 -10.05 27.51
N THR A 239 12.79 -9.56 26.65
CA THR A 239 11.64 -10.34 26.17
C THR A 239 11.94 -11.12 24.89
N GLY A 240 13.03 -10.81 24.21
CA GLY A 240 13.43 -11.40 22.95
C GLY A 240 12.47 -11.04 21.80
N ARG A 241 11.84 -9.86 21.82
CA ARG A 241 10.79 -9.46 20.84
C ARG A 241 11.07 -8.10 20.22
N VAL A 242 10.70 -7.98 18.96
CA VAL A 242 10.50 -6.69 18.31
C VAL A 242 9.13 -6.15 18.73
N TYR A 243 9.02 -4.84 18.96
CA TYR A 243 7.80 -4.22 19.48
C TYR A 243 7.65 -2.78 19.00
N VAL A 244 6.42 -2.24 19.12
CA VAL A 244 6.11 -0.82 18.87
C VAL A 244 6.50 -0.01 20.09
N LEU A 245 7.49 0.86 19.95
CA LEU A 245 7.87 1.82 20.98
C LEU A 245 7.17 3.16 20.72
N ASN A 246 6.25 3.54 21.57
CA ASN A 246 5.70 4.88 21.58
C ASN A 246 6.53 5.79 22.47
N ASN A 247 7.01 6.90 21.93
CA ASN A 247 7.52 7.96 22.78
C ASN A 247 6.35 8.59 23.60
N PRO A 248 6.62 9.38 24.66
CA PRO A 248 5.56 9.93 25.51
C PRO A 248 4.53 10.78 24.76
N ASN A 249 4.87 11.40 23.63
CA ASN A 249 3.96 12.25 22.87
C ASN A 249 3.01 11.42 22.00
N VAL A 250 3.49 10.37 21.35
CA VAL A 250 2.63 9.41 20.64
C VAL A 250 1.70 8.73 21.64
N GLN A 251 2.25 8.22 22.76
CA GLN A 251 1.43 7.54 23.78
C GLN A 251 0.35 8.48 24.35
N PHE A 252 0.69 9.76 24.60
CA PHE A 252 -0.30 10.76 25.04
C PHE A 252 -1.46 10.89 24.06
N LEU A 253 -1.20 10.95 22.75
CA LEU A 253 -2.26 11.05 21.74
C LEU A 253 -3.12 9.79 21.69
N LEU A 254 -2.51 8.62 21.81
CA LEU A 254 -3.21 7.33 21.83
C LEU A 254 -4.10 7.20 23.08
N ASP A 255 -3.59 7.54 24.25
CA ASP A 255 -4.33 7.50 25.52
C ASP A 255 -5.48 8.51 25.55
N ASN A 256 -5.30 9.66 24.90
CA ASN A 256 -6.31 10.69 24.76
C ASN A 256 -7.02 10.71 23.40
N ASN A 257 -7.08 9.56 22.76
CA ASN A 257 -7.59 9.32 21.41
C ASN A 257 -8.94 10.05 21.15
N LYS A 258 -9.90 9.92 22.08
CA LYS A 258 -11.22 10.55 21.95
C LYS A 258 -11.16 12.09 21.77
N GLN A 259 -10.13 12.74 22.30
CA GLN A 259 -10.00 14.19 22.27
C GLN A 259 -9.12 14.70 21.14
N PHE A 260 -8.17 13.88 20.65
CA PHE A 260 -7.16 14.32 19.69
C PHE A 260 -7.26 13.62 18.33
N LEU A 261 -7.63 12.34 18.29
CA LEU A 261 -7.60 11.56 17.06
C LEU A 261 -8.99 11.28 16.49
N GLN A 262 -9.98 10.91 17.32
CA GLN A 262 -11.33 10.66 16.83
C GLN A 262 -12.01 11.89 16.21
N PRO A 263 -11.73 13.15 16.63
CA PRO A 263 -12.24 14.32 15.90
C PRO A 263 -11.81 14.37 14.44
N LEU A 264 -10.57 13.99 14.13
CA LEU A 264 -10.06 13.90 12.76
C LEU A 264 -10.83 12.85 11.95
N ARG A 265 -10.97 11.65 12.52
CA ARG A 265 -11.67 10.53 11.87
C ARG A 265 -13.14 10.83 11.63
N LYS A 266 -13.84 11.39 12.61
CA LYS A 266 -15.26 11.79 12.48
C LYS A 266 -15.50 12.88 11.42
N ARG A 267 -14.46 13.65 11.10
CA ARG A 267 -14.46 14.61 10.00
C ARG A 267 -13.99 14.03 8.67
N GLY A 268 -13.76 12.70 8.60
CA GLY A 268 -13.45 11.95 7.39
C GLY A 268 -11.98 11.82 7.03
N MET A 269 -11.07 12.26 7.90
CA MET A 269 -9.64 12.02 7.75
C MET A 269 -9.29 10.61 8.22
N LYS A 270 -8.25 10.02 7.65
CA LYS A 270 -7.62 8.81 8.19
C LYS A 270 -6.53 9.20 9.20
N VAL A 271 -6.43 8.46 10.29
CA VAL A 271 -5.33 8.59 11.27
C VAL A 271 -4.45 7.35 11.18
N ILE A 272 -3.22 7.55 10.79
CA ILE A 272 -2.25 6.50 10.46
C ILE A 272 -1.06 6.62 11.39
N LEU A 273 -0.60 5.51 11.98
CA LEU A 273 0.58 5.48 12.83
C LEU A 273 1.84 5.36 11.97
N GLY A 274 2.70 6.36 12.01
CA GLY A 274 4.02 6.32 11.40
C GLY A 274 4.96 5.42 12.21
N ILE A 275 5.70 4.54 11.54
CA ILE A 275 6.68 3.62 12.13
C ILE A 275 8.06 3.94 11.57
N LEU A 276 8.98 4.31 12.44
CA LEU A 276 10.34 4.74 12.14
C LEU A 276 11.34 3.92 12.94
N GLY A 277 12.56 3.70 12.43
CA GLY A 277 13.67 3.16 13.20
C GLY A 277 14.10 4.08 14.36
N ASN A 278 14.86 3.56 15.33
CA ASN A 278 15.22 4.31 16.55
C ASN A 278 16.63 3.99 17.03
N HIS A 279 17.62 4.02 16.15
CA HIS A 279 19.02 3.65 16.46
C HIS A 279 19.14 2.28 17.14
N ASP A 280 18.23 1.37 16.82
CA ASP A 280 18.08 0.02 17.34
C ASP A 280 18.38 -1.01 16.23
N ALA A 281 18.61 -2.26 16.61
CA ALA A 281 18.79 -3.36 15.65
C ALA A 281 17.49 -3.74 14.93
N ALA A 282 16.33 -3.39 15.47
CA ALA A 282 15.07 -3.53 14.77
C ALA A 282 14.92 -2.40 13.75
N GLY A 283 14.52 -2.76 12.52
CA GLY A 283 14.30 -1.82 11.44
C GLY A 283 13.32 -2.39 10.42
N VAL A 284 12.72 -1.48 9.66
CA VAL A 284 11.66 -1.82 8.69
C VAL A 284 12.15 -2.80 7.61
N ALA A 285 13.41 -2.64 7.18
CA ALA A 285 13.99 -3.43 6.09
C ALA A 285 14.91 -4.57 6.56
N GLN A 286 14.81 -5.01 7.81
CA GLN A 286 15.74 -6.01 8.37
C GLN A 286 15.12 -7.02 9.34
N LEU A 287 13.80 -7.18 9.30
CA LEU A 287 13.13 -8.26 10.01
C LEU A 287 13.13 -9.55 9.18
N SER A 288 13.29 -10.69 9.86
CA SER A 288 13.05 -12.01 9.25
C SER A 288 11.54 -12.22 8.98
N ASP A 289 11.19 -13.26 8.24
CA ASP A 289 9.78 -13.62 8.02
C ASP A 289 9.00 -13.81 9.31
N MET A 290 9.65 -14.39 10.34
CA MET A 290 9.06 -14.52 11.66
C MET A 290 8.88 -13.15 12.32
N GLY A 291 9.91 -12.31 12.28
CA GLY A 291 9.88 -10.96 12.82
C GLY A 291 8.78 -10.11 12.18
N CYS A 292 8.67 -10.16 10.84
CA CYS A 292 7.62 -9.46 10.10
C CYS A 292 6.21 -9.90 10.53
N ARG A 293 5.96 -11.20 10.63
CA ARG A 293 4.64 -11.71 11.03
C ARG A 293 4.24 -11.32 12.45
N GLU A 294 5.16 -11.42 13.39
CA GLU A 294 4.85 -11.10 14.79
C GLU A 294 4.69 -9.59 15.00
N PHE A 295 5.54 -8.77 14.36
CA PHE A 295 5.40 -7.31 14.42
C PHE A 295 4.12 -6.83 13.72
N ALA A 296 3.74 -7.44 12.60
CA ALA A 296 2.49 -7.13 11.90
C ALA A 296 1.25 -7.39 12.78
N LYS A 297 1.24 -8.47 13.57
CA LYS A 297 0.15 -8.76 14.52
C LYS A 297 0.06 -7.68 15.61
N GLU A 298 1.20 -7.20 16.11
CA GLU A 298 1.22 -6.13 17.10
C GLU A 298 0.69 -4.83 16.50
N LEU A 299 1.10 -4.48 15.27
CA LEU A 299 0.58 -3.31 14.55
C LEU A 299 -0.94 -3.38 14.34
N ALA A 300 -1.46 -4.55 13.97
CA ALA A 300 -2.89 -4.77 13.83
C ALA A 300 -3.62 -4.55 15.17
N ALA A 301 -3.10 -5.12 16.26
CA ALA A 301 -3.65 -4.94 17.62
C ALA A 301 -3.62 -3.46 18.06
N TYR A 302 -2.57 -2.69 17.70
CA TYR A 302 -2.53 -1.24 17.94
C TYR A 302 -3.62 -0.51 17.17
N CYS A 303 -3.75 -0.80 15.88
CA CYS A 303 -4.79 -0.17 15.06
C CYS A 303 -6.19 -0.43 15.59
N ASP A 304 -6.48 -1.62 16.08
CA ASP A 304 -7.78 -1.97 16.65
C ASP A 304 -7.98 -1.33 18.01
N ALA A 305 -7.01 -1.44 18.94
CA ALA A 305 -7.11 -0.91 20.29
C ALA A 305 -7.32 0.61 20.32
N TYR A 306 -6.67 1.33 19.41
CA TYR A 306 -6.73 2.79 19.33
C TYR A 306 -7.62 3.30 18.20
N ASN A 307 -8.33 2.41 17.50
CA ASN A 307 -9.20 2.73 16.38
C ASN A 307 -8.50 3.62 15.34
N LEU A 308 -7.31 3.17 14.89
CA LEU A 308 -6.52 3.81 13.84
C LEU A 308 -6.89 3.24 12.46
N ASP A 309 -6.60 4.01 11.41
CA ASP A 309 -6.94 3.65 10.04
C ASP A 309 -5.81 2.93 9.29
N GLY A 310 -4.65 2.76 9.92
CA GLY A 310 -3.53 2.05 9.34
C GLY A 310 -2.16 2.43 9.89
N VAL A 311 -1.12 1.99 9.19
CA VAL A 311 0.29 2.28 9.49
C VAL A 311 1.03 2.78 8.26
N GLY A 312 2.08 3.56 8.50
CA GLY A 312 3.00 4.05 7.48
C GLY A 312 4.44 3.71 7.84
N PHE A 313 5.18 3.13 6.92
CA PHE A 313 6.58 2.74 7.15
C PHE A 313 7.56 3.74 6.55
N ASP A 314 8.59 4.06 7.35
CA ASP A 314 9.73 4.87 6.98
C ASP A 314 11.01 4.14 7.45
N ASP A 315 11.92 3.80 6.52
CA ASP A 315 13.12 3.02 6.81
C ASP A 315 14.33 3.91 7.02
N GLU A 316 14.39 4.50 8.22
CA GLU A 316 15.52 5.33 8.66
C GLU A 316 16.01 4.92 10.05
N TYR A 317 17.22 5.35 10.39
CA TYR A 317 17.84 5.30 11.74
C TYR A 317 17.97 3.93 12.37
N SER A 318 17.90 2.84 11.63
CA SER A 318 18.19 1.50 12.16
C SER A 318 19.70 1.22 12.17
N THR A 319 20.17 0.44 13.14
CA THR A 319 21.56 -0.05 13.19
C THR A 319 21.68 -1.43 12.55
N SER A 320 22.90 -1.93 12.38
CA SER A 320 23.09 -3.28 11.83
C SER A 320 22.47 -4.34 12.74
N PRO A 321 21.68 -5.28 12.20
CA PRO A 321 21.02 -6.31 12.98
C PRO A 321 21.99 -7.42 13.42
N ASP A 322 21.71 -8.05 14.57
CA ASP A 322 22.36 -9.30 14.97
C ASP A 322 21.75 -10.48 14.21
N LEU A 323 22.44 -10.97 13.19
CA LEU A 323 21.97 -12.07 12.34
C LEU A 323 21.91 -13.43 13.05
N SER A 324 22.44 -13.56 14.27
CA SER A 324 22.25 -14.76 15.09
C SER A 324 20.89 -14.78 15.79
N ASN A 325 20.23 -13.64 15.86
CA ASN A 325 18.90 -13.49 16.42
C ASN A 325 17.82 -13.85 15.37
N PRO A 326 16.91 -14.79 15.64
CA PRO A 326 15.93 -15.25 14.67
C PRO A 326 14.90 -14.18 14.23
N TRP A 327 14.80 -13.06 14.92
CA TRP A 327 13.94 -11.94 14.56
C TRP A 327 14.47 -11.13 13.38
N PHE A 328 15.76 -11.22 13.07
CA PHE A 328 16.41 -10.36 12.10
C PHE A 328 16.91 -11.11 10.87
N THR A 329 17.04 -10.37 9.78
CA THR A 329 17.71 -10.78 8.56
C THR A 329 18.64 -9.65 8.08
N GLN A 330 19.40 -9.92 7.03
CA GLN A 330 20.16 -8.88 6.34
C GLN A 330 19.22 -7.79 5.83
N TRP A 331 19.58 -6.53 6.00
CA TRP A 331 18.86 -5.40 5.42
C TRP A 331 18.67 -5.60 3.92
N SER A 332 17.44 -5.47 3.45
CA SER A 332 17.08 -5.68 2.04
C SER A 332 15.69 -5.13 1.69
N TYR A 333 15.47 -4.90 0.40
CA TYR A 333 14.14 -4.59 -0.15
C TYR A 333 13.14 -5.74 0.06
N ASP A 334 13.63 -6.99 0.07
CA ASP A 334 12.80 -8.17 0.33
C ASP A 334 12.24 -8.16 1.75
N ALA A 335 13.05 -7.79 2.74
CA ALA A 335 12.61 -7.70 4.14
C ALA A 335 11.57 -6.58 4.32
N ALA A 336 11.77 -5.41 3.70
CA ALA A 336 10.79 -4.33 3.72
C ALA A 336 9.47 -4.75 3.05
N ALA A 337 9.55 -5.39 1.88
CA ALA A 337 8.37 -5.92 1.17
C ALA A 337 7.63 -6.96 2.02
N ARG A 338 8.36 -7.87 2.66
CA ARG A 338 7.79 -8.88 3.56
C ARG A 338 7.04 -8.24 4.74
N LEU A 339 7.61 -7.21 5.36
CA LEU A 339 6.93 -6.52 6.46
C LEU A 339 5.62 -5.87 5.99
N CYS A 340 5.64 -5.14 4.87
CA CYS A 340 4.43 -4.53 4.30
C CYS A 340 3.36 -5.59 3.97
N TYR A 341 3.77 -6.72 3.37
CA TYR A 341 2.88 -7.82 3.03
C TYR A 341 2.24 -8.46 4.27
N GLU A 342 3.04 -8.84 5.28
CA GLU A 342 2.52 -9.45 6.50
C GLU A 342 1.62 -8.47 7.28
N THR A 343 1.94 -7.17 7.22
CA THR A 343 1.12 -6.12 7.84
C THR A 343 -0.23 -6.00 7.14
N LYS A 344 -0.25 -5.95 5.80
CA LYS A 344 -1.52 -5.92 5.05
C LYS A 344 -2.35 -7.17 5.27
N LYS A 345 -1.72 -8.33 5.38
CA LYS A 345 -2.36 -9.59 5.68
C LYS A 345 -2.98 -9.61 7.08
N ALA A 346 -2.31 -9.03 8.08
CA ALA A 346 -2.80 -8.98 9.46
C ALA A 346 -3.94 -7.95 9.65
N MET A 347 -4.03 -6.93 8.81
CA MET A 347 -5.07 -5.89 8.86
C MET A 347 -5.54 -5.48 7.46
N PRO A 348 -6.26 -6.38 6.76
CA PRO A 348 -6.57 -6.23 5.33
C PRO A 348 -7.44 -5.00 5.02
N ASP A 349 -8.27 -4.57 5.94
CA ASP A 349 -9.15 -3.40 5.83
C ASP A 349 -8.48 -2.08 6.21
N LYS A 350 -7.25 -2.11 6.73
CA LYS A 350 -6.50 -0.90 7.12
C LYS A 350 -5.52 -0.47 6.04
N THR A 351 -5.12 0.78 6.11
CA THR A 351 -4.14 1.36 5.19
C THR A 351 -2.72 0.93 5.56
N VAL A 352 -1.98 0.41 4.59
CA VAL A 352 -0.54 0.22 4.65
C VAL A 352 0.08 1.16 3.62
N MET A 353 0.75 2.21 4.10
CA MET A 353 1.41 3.17 3.23
C MET A 353 2.91 3.21 3.49
N VAL A 354 3.67 3.75 2.56
CA VAL A 354 5.12 3.80 2.65
C VAL A 354 5.68 5.16 2.23
N TYR A 355 6.78 5.54 2.88
CA TYR A 355 7.63 6.64 2.49
C TYR A 355 8.87 6.08 1.78
N TYR A 356 9.20 6.64 0.61
CA TYR A 356 10.32 6.15 -0.20
C TYR A 356 11.66 6.63 0.34
N LEU A 357 12.22 5.82 1.24
CA LEU A 357 13.57 6.00 1.77
C LEU A 357 14.14 4.64 2.20
N GLY A 358 15.46 4.53 2.30
CA GLY A 358 16.14 3.31 2.74
C GLY A 358 15.79 2.07 1.91
N GLY A 359 15.30 1.03 2.57
CA GLY A 359 14.84 -0.24 1.96
C GLY A 359 13.46 -0.17 1.30
N ILE A 360 12.85 1.00 1.27
CA ILE A 360 11.53 1.21 0.68
C ILE A 360 11.63 2.10 -0.55
N ASN A 361 11.28 1.57 -1.72
CA ASN A 361 11.22 2.33 -2.95
C ASN A 361 10.35 1.62 -4.01
N SER A 362 10.27 2.19 -5.21
CA SER A 362 9.48 1.63 -6.31
C SER A 362 9.98 0.25 -6.82
N TRP A 363 11.09 -0.24 -6.32
CA TRP A 363 11.73 -1.50 -6.74
C TRP A 363 11.52 -2.62 -5.73
N MET A 364 10.66 -2.40 -4.72
CA MET A 364 10.30 -3.46 -3.78
C MET A 364 9.82 -4.70 -4.53
N PRO A 365 10.31 -5.91 -4.20
CA PRO A 365 9.97 -7.13 -4.91
C PRO A 365 8.59 -7.66 -4.52
N SER A 366 8.08 -8.56 -5.34
CA SER A 366 6.89 -9.37 -5.02
C SER A 366 7.20 -10.33 -3.86
N VAL A 367 6.20 -10.56 -3.02
CA VAL A 367 6.25 -11.49 -1.89
C VAL A 367 5.31 -12.65 -2.17
N ASP A 368 5.83 -13.87 -2.17
CA ASP A 368 5.06 -15.10 -2.46
C ASP A 368 4.27 -15.01 -3.78
N GLY A 369 4.83 -14.30 -4.78
CA GLY A 369 4.19 -14.05 -6.08
C GLY A 369 3.14 -12.93 -6.08
N ILE A 370 2.94 -12.25 -4.96
CA ILE A 370 2.02 -11.09 -4.83
C ILE A 370 2.80 -9.80 -5.05
N GLU A 371 2.35 -8.97 -5.98
CA GLU A 371 3.00 -7.71 -6.34
C GLU A 371 2.84 -6.64 -5.23
N PRO A 372 3.85 -5.76 -5.02
CA PRO A 372 3.81 -4.74 -3.96
C PRO A 372 2.55 -3.87 -3.99
N GLY A 373 2.07 -3.49 -5.17
CA GLY A 373 0.84 -2.70 -5.32
C GLY A 373 -0.43 -3.40 -4.83
N MET A 374 -0.36 -4.69 -4.49
CA MET A 374 -1.48 -5.42 -3.90
C MET A 374 -1.52 -5.29 -2.37
N PHE A 375 -0.38 -5.06 -1.71
CA PHE A 375 -0.28 -4.98 -0.25
C PHE A 375 0.19 -3.62 0.27
N VAL A 376 0.63 -2.71 -0.59
CA VAL A 376 0.85 -1.29 -0.27
C VAL A 376 -0.27 -0.48 -0.92
N ASP A 377 -1.00 0.29 -0.13
CA ASP A 377 -2.14 1.06 -0.63
C ASP A 377 -1.70 2.33 -1.36
N TYR A 378 -0.70 3.02 -0.84
CA TYR A 378 -0.07 4.14 -1.53
C TYR A 378 1.36 4.41 -1.06
N ALA A 379 2.10 5.13 -1.88
CA ALA A 379 3.48 5.53 -1.60
C ALA A 379 3.66 7.04 -1.73
N VAL A 380 4.47 7.61 -0.86
CA VAL A 380 4.90 9.01 -0.94
C VAL A 380 6.43 9.08 -1.12
N ALA A 381 6.91 10.07 -1.85
CA ALA A 381 8.33 10.29 -2.06
C ALA A 381 8.93 11.19 -0.97
N ASP A 382 10.26 11.21 -0.90
CA ASP A 382 11.01 12.20 -0.12
C ASP A 382 10.80 13.64 -0.64
N TYR A 383 11.19 14.63 0.15
CA TYR A 383 10.93 16.06 -0.08
C TYR A 383 11.37 16.54 -1.46
N GLY A 384 10.48 17.24 -2.14
CA GLY A 384 10.66 17.70 -3.51
C GLY A 384 10.50 16.61 -4.56
N GLY A 385 10.32 15.35 -4.14
CA GLY A 385 10.22 14.18 -4.99
C GLY A 385 8.81 13.90 -5.49
N THR A 386 8.76 12.95 -6.42
CA THR A 386 7.56 12.34 -7.00
C THR A 386 7.70 10.83 -6.85
N ALA A 387 6.71 10.17 -6.27
CA ALA A 387 6.74 8.71 -6.11
C ALA A 387 6.48 8.02 -7.46
N ALA A 388 7.35 7.08 -7.82
CA ALA A 388 7.13 6.20 -8.95
C ALA A 388 6.29 4.99 -8.51
N PRO A 389 5.37 4.48 -9.35
CA PRO A 389 4.59 3.29 -9.00
C PRO A 389 5.48 2.05 -8.82
N MET A 390 5.21 1.27 -7.78
CA MET A 390 5.71 -0.10 -7.63
C MET A 390 5.00 -1.02 -8.62
N GLN A 391 5.53 -2.24 -8.79
CA GLN A 391 4.84 -3.28 -9.55
C GLN A 391 3.42 -3.52 -8.98
N GLY A 392 2.42 -3.54 -9.85
CA GLY A 392 1.01 -3.67 -9.46
C GLY A 392 0.33 -2.38 -8.97
N MET A 393 1.08 -1.28 -8.83
CA MET A 393 0.51 0.06 -8.57
C MET A 393 0.16 0.81 -9.84
N THR A 394 -0.74 1.76 -9.69
CA THR A 394 -0.98 2.83 -10.66
C THR A 394 -0.44 4.16 -10.12
N VAL A 395 -0.31 5.15 -10.97
CA VAL A 395 0.05 6.53 -10.59
C VAL A 395 -0.94 7.12 -9.55
N LYS A 396 -2.20 6.67 -9.54
CA LYS A 396 -3.21 7.06 -8.54
C LYS A 396 -2.85 6.67 -7.10
N GLN A 397 -1.94 5.71 -6.91
CA GLN A 397 -1.46 5.27 -5.59
C GLN A 397 -0.15 5.98 -5.18
N CYS A 398 0.27 7.01 -5.91
CA CYS A 398 1.55 7.66 -5.72
C CYS A 398 1.40 9.16 -5.44
N SER A 399 2.32 9.73 -4.63
CA SER A 399 2.39 11.18 -4.45
C SER A 399 3.02 11.87 -5.64
N GLY A 400 2.37 12.90 -6.16
CA GLY A 400 2.89 13.75 -7.22
C GLY A 400 3.99 14.70 -6.75
N MET A 401 3.94 15.09 -5.47
CA MET A 401 4.91 15.99 -4.85
C MET A 401 4.91 15.77 -3.32
N SER A 402 6.07 16.00 -2.71
CA SER A 402 6.25 15.99 -1.27
C SER A 402 6.82 17.33 -0.81
N ILE A 403 6.15 17.98 0.14
CA ILE A 403 6.44 19.33 0.60
C ILE A 403 6.79 19.31 2.09
N GLU A 404 7.99 19.80 2.43
CA GLU A 404 8.38 20.08 3.80
C GLU A 404 7.97 21.52 4.15
N LEU A 405 6.93 21.66 4.96
CA LEU A 405 6.30 22.97 5.22
C LEU A 405 7.16 23.90 6.07
N ASN A 406 7.83 23.36 7.09
CA ASN A 406 8.60 24.18 8.05
C ASN A 406 9.93 24.72 7.50
N ARG A 407 10.56 24.02 6.53
CA ARG A 407 11.83 24.43 5.90
C ARG A 407 11.67 24.91 4.47
N GLY A 408 10.50 24.72 3.89
CA GLY A 408 10.20 25.22 2.57
C GLY A 408 10.69 24.33 1.40
N SER A 409 11.12 23.09 1.67
CA SER A 409 11.46 22.13 0.61
C SER A 409 10.25 21.70 -0.20
N GLY A 410 10.44 21.36 -1.46
CA GLY A 410 9.39 20.96 -2.39
C GLY A 410 8.66 22.14 -3.05
N ASP A 411 8.19 21.94 -4.28
CA ASP A 411 7.47 22.95 -5.04
C ASP A 411 5.97 22.96 -4.69
N SER A 412 5.55 24.01 -3.98
CA SER A 412 4.15 24.23 -3.60
C SER A 412 3.38 25.14 -4.57
N SER A 413 3.90 25.38 -5.78
CA SER A 413 3.24 26.25 -6.76
C SER A 413 1.93 25.64 -7.26
N GLU A 414 0.96 26.49 -7.57
CA GLU A 414 -0.31 26.11 -8.19
C GLU A 414 -0.10 25.34 -9.50
N SER A 415 0.85 25.81 -10.34
CA SER A 415 1.13 25.18 -11.62
C SER A 415 1.64 23.75 -11.48
N THR A 416 2.54 23.49 -10.53
CA THR A 416 3.03 22.14 -10.26
C THR A 416 1.91 21.24 -9.72
N ALA A 417 1.11 21.73 -8.78
CA ALA A 417 0.00 20.97 -8.24
C ALA A 417 -1.01 20.58 -9.34
N ARG A 418 -1.38 21.53 -10.21
CA ARG A 418 -2.26 21.28 -11.36
C ARG A 418 -1.65 20.25 -12.32
N SER A 419 -0.39 20.37 -12.69
CA SER A 419 0.30 19.43 -13.56
C SER A 419 0.33 18.00 -12.99
N LYS A 420 0.55 17.85 -11.68
CA LYS A 420 0.55 16.54 -11.03
C LYS A 420 -0.85 15.91 -10.98
N LYS A 421 -1.90 16.70 -10.71
CA LYS A 421 -3.30 16.27 -10.82
C LYS A 421 -3.61 15.77 -12.24
N GLU A 422 -3.24 16.56 -13.28
CA GLU A 422 -3.46 16.21 -14.69
C GLU A 422 -2.68 14.96 -15.11
N ALA A 423 -1.50 14.71 -14.51
CA ALA A 423 -0.72 13.49 -14.72
C ALA A 423 -1.30 12.26 -14.00
N GLY A 424 -2.40 12.41 -13.25
CA GLY A 424 -3.14 11.32 -12.63
C GLY A 424 -2.61 10.86 -11.27
N TYR A 425 -1.72 11.63 -10.64
CA TYR A 425 -1.28 11.33 -9.27
C TYR A 425 -2.43 11.46 -8.29
N GLY A 426 -2.58 10.45 -7.40
CA GLY A 426 -3.69 10.44 -6.45
C GLY A 426 -3.36 11.02 -5.08
N TYR A 427 -2.09 11.33 -4.80
CA TYR A 427 -1.65 11.85 -3.51
C TYR A 427 -0.71 13.05 -3.63
N TYR A 428 -0.71 13.86 -2.58
CA TYR A 428 0.22 14.95 -2.32
C TYR A 428 0.66 14.88 -0.87
N MET A 429 1.95 14.99 -0.57
CA MET A 429 2.45 14.83 0.80
C MET A 429 2.94 16.16 1.36
N PHE A 430 2.64 16.36 2.63
CA PHE A 430 3.10 17.48 3.45
C PHE A 430 3.74 16.97 4.74
N PHE A 431 4.82 17.59 5.14
CA PHE A 431 5.51 17.28 6.39
C PHE A 431 5.60 18.52 7.28
N ALA A 432 5.52 18.30 8.61
CA ALA A 432 5.79 19.29 9.66
C ALA A 432 4.90 20.52 9.61
N LEU A 433 3.56 20.31 9.43
CA LEU A 433 2.59 21.37 9.60
C LEU A 433 2.60 21.88 11.04
N GLY A 434 2.75 23.20 11.23
CA GLY A 434 2.77 23.83 12.54
C GLY A 434 4.05 23.61 13.34
N HIS A 435 4.97 22.80 12.83
CA HIS A 435 6.27 22.59 13.48
C HIS A 435 7.12 23.85 13.34
N THR A 436 7.51 24.41 14.48
CA THR A 436 8.35 25.60 14.53
C THR A 436 9.80 25.17 14.68
N THR A 437 10.64 25.49 13.71
CA THR A 437 12.07 25.54 13.97
C THR A 437 12.30 26.70 14.97
N SER A 438 13.28 26.58 15.86
CA SER A 438 13.56 27.49 16.98
C SER A 438 13.69 29.00 16.66
N LEU A 439 13.35 29.40 15.45
CA LEU A 439 13.47 30.75 14.90
C LEU A 439 12.11 31.47 14.75
N VAL A 440 10.99 30.83 15.12
CA VAL A 440 9.70 31.36 14.73
C VAL A 440 8.68 31.34 15.88
N ASN A 441 8.03 32.50 16.04
CA ASN A 441 6.86 32.67 16.89
C ASN A 441 5.58 32.25 16.17
N ASP A 442 5.09 31.10 16.57
CA ASP A 442 3.76 30.50 16.48
C ASP A 442 2.84 30.83 15.28
N PHE A 443 2.47 32.09 15.04
CA PHE A 443 1.38 32.39 14.12
C PHE A 443 1.85 32.87 12.73
N ASP A 444 2.98 33.54 12.63
CA ASP A 444 3.46 34.10 11.34
C ASP A 444 4.06 32.99 10.44
N ASP A 445 4.70 31.98 11.02
CA ASP A 445 5.15 30.82 10.28
C ASP A 445 4.01 29.94 9.82
N TYR A 446 3.02 29.78 10.70
CA TYR A 446 1.82 29.07 10.35
C TYR A 446 1.11 29.73 9.14
N ARG A 447 1.12 31.07 9.05
CA ARG A 447 0.62 31.79 7.88
C ARG A 447 1.43 31.51 6.61
N PHE A 448 2.75 31.40 6.72
CA PHE A 448 3.58 31.01 5.59
C PHE A 448 3.25 29.60 5.10
N GLN A 449 3.12 28.65 6.01
CA GLN A 449 2.72 27.28 5.70
C GLN A 449 1.31 27.21 5.12
N VAL A 450 0.36 28.00 5.65
CA VAL A 450 -0.98 28.15 5.06
C VAL A 450 -0.89 28.69 3.63
N GLY A 451 -0.05 29.67 3.35
CA GLY A 451 0.16 30.21 2.00
C GLY A 451 0.65 29.17 1.01
N ARG A 452 1.53 28.25 1.44
CA ARG A 452 1.98 27.12 0.61
C ARG A 452 0.84 26.14 0.33
N CYS A 453 0.10 25.74 1.36
CA CYS A 453 -1.07 24.88 1.20
C CYS A 453 -2.14 25.51 0.31
N GLN A 454 -2.36 26.83 0.42
CA GLN A 454 -3.29 27.58 -0.41
C GLN A 454 -2.94 27.53 -1.89
N SER A 455 -1.65 27.66 -2.24
CA SER A 455 -1.21 27.56 -3.63
C SER A 455 -1.46 26.14 -4.19
N VAL A 456 -1.22 25.12 -3.38
CA VAL A 456 -1.54 23.73 -3.74
C VAL A 456 -3.05 23.52 -3.86
N ALA A 457 -3.87 24.06 -2.96
CA ALA A 457 -5.32 23.98 -3.01
C ALA A 457 -5.89 24.52 -4.33
N ARG A 458 -5.40 25.69 -4.77
CA ARG A 458 -5.77 26.26 -6.08
C ARG A 458 -5.42 25.33 -7.23
N GLY A 459 -4.25 24.69 -7.18
CA GLY A 459 -3.82 23.76 -8.24
C GLY A 459 -4.58 22.44 -8.26
N LEU A 460 -4.87 21.87 -7.09
CA LEU A 460 -5.55 20.57 -6.98
C LEU A 460 -7.08 20.67 -7.10
N TYR A 461 -7.69 21.72 -6.52
CA TYR A 461 -9.14 21.79 -6.34
C TYR A 461 -9.78 22.99 -7.01
N ASP A 462 -8.99 23.91 -7.57
CA ASP A 462 -9.47 25.21 -8.10
C ASP A 462 -10.17 26.07 -7.04
N GLU A 463 -9.82 25.85 -5.75
CA GLU A 463 -10.37 26.55 -4.58
C GLU A 463 -9.26 27.20 -3.74
N GLU A 464 -9.64 28.22 -2.98
CA GLU A 464 -8.79 28.80 -1.93
C GLU A 464 -9.03 28.12 -0.57
N LEU A 465 -8.07 28.26 0.34
CA LEU A 465 -8.27 27.93 1.75
C LEU A 465 -8.85 29.13 2.50
N LEU A 466 -9.73 28.85 3.44
CA LEU A 466 -10.03 29.82 4.50
C LEU A 466 -8.79 29.99 5.36
N MET A 467 -8.55 31.23 5.82
CA MET A 467 -7.48 31.44 6.80
C MET A 467 -7.86 30.76 8.11
N PRO A 468 -6.98 29.90 8.67
CA PRO A 468 -7.20 29.32 9.98
C PRO A 468 -7.49 30.38 11.03
N GLU A 469 -8.54 30.18 11.80
CA GLU A 469 -8.94 31.10 12.88
C GLU A 469 -8.30 30.71 14.21
N TYR A 470 -7.83 29.48 14.33
CA TYR A 470 -7.28 28.92 15.54
C TYR A 470 -6.02 28.09 15.25
N TYR A 471 -5.12 28.09 16.22
CA TYR A 471 -3.95 27.21 16.25
C TYR A 471 -3.99 26.39 17.53
N TYR A 472 -4.11 25.08 17.38
CA TYR A 472 -4.03 24.14 18.50
C TYR A 472 -2.61 24.04 18.99
N LYS A 473 -2.34 24.48 20.22
CA LYS A 473 -1.08 24.18 20.90
C LYS A 473 -1.00 22.70 21.21
N LYS A 474 0.19 22.20 21.46
CA LYS A 474 0.49 20.77 21.58
C LYS A 474 -0.54 19.94 22.37
N ASN A 475 -1.03 20.45 23.49
CA ASN A 475 -1.93 19.73 24.40
C ASN A 475 -3.37 20.27 24.41
N ASP A 476 -3.71 21.15 23.47
CA ASP A 476 -5.07 21.66 23.37
C ASP A 476 -6.01 20.56 22.86
N ALA A 477 -7.05 20.26 23.65
CA ALA A 477 -8.08 19.33 23.22
C ALA A 477 -8.99 19.94 22.14
N THR A 478 -9.73 19.09 21.44
CA THR A 478 -10.64 19.51 20.38
C THR A 478 -11.64 20.59 20.85
N ARG A 479 -11.85 21.59 20.01
CA ARG A 479 -12.93 22.59 20.15
C ARG A 479 -14.25 22.10 19.58
N TYR A 480 -14.22 21.10 18.74
CA TYR A 480 -15.40 20.55 18.08
C TYR A 480 -16.15 19.62 19.02
N LYS A 481 -17.47 19.87 19.15
CA LYS A 481 -18.35 18.90 19.80
C LYS A 481 -18.55 17.73 18.84
N LEU A 482 -18.11 16.57 19.25
CA LEU A 482 -18.43 15.35 18.54
C LEU A 482 -19.90 14.99 18.80
N PRO A 483 -20.64 14.53 17.77
CA PRO A 483 -22.01 14.06 17.94
C PRO A 483 -22.13 12.89 18.90
#